data_303157459e8e8fc645c7fff3a31422fd
#
_entry.id   303157459e8e8fc645c7fff3a31422fd
#
_cell.length_a   1.000
_cell.length_b   1.000
_cell.length_c   1.000
_cell.angle_alpha   90.00
_cell.angle_beta   90.00
_cell.angle_gamma   90.00
#
_symmetry.space_group_name_H-M   'P 1'
#
loop_
_entity.id
_entity.type
_entity.pdbx_description
1 polymer ?
#
loop_
_entity_poly.entity_id
_entity_poly.type
_entity_poly.pdbx_seq_one_letter_code
_entity_poly.pdbx_strand_id
1 'polypeptide(L)'
;MEPKRKQKFFLLVLAAIAASLAAGWYYLYSVQNSLWNKAVPDILEVTAQGRHALDTYVEKDQENLQFIVSGLEKESPEDGAAILERLRAASGTDALYVCVDLENRLAYTPQFDEGYPLQEAQTAVFEQLEGERGIREPFINDYSGVWTIGNYQRFAFADGTPGYAQKTQPLKEIAERFSLTFYGDTGFSYVVNQQGNIMIRSLHPNSNRTFQNLFDI
;
A
#
# COMPACT_ATOMS: atom_id res chain seq x y z
N MET A 1 -52.87 -45.84 30.68
CA MET A 1 -52.48 -44.46 30.95
C MET A 1 -53.58 -43.56 30.41
N GLU A 2 -54.25 -42.78 31.29
CA GLU A 2 -55.36 -41.91 30.87
C GLU A 2 -54.97 -40.92 29.76
N PRO A 3 -55.79 -40.69 28.76
CA PRO A 3 -55.47 -39.82 27.62
C PRO A 3 -55.00 -38.41 28.02
N LYS A 4 -55.56 -37.86 29.10
CA LYS A 4 -55.16 -36.56 29.67
C LYS A 4 -53.70 -36.52 30.19
N ARG A 5 -53.20 -37.66 30.66
CA ARG A 5 -51.81 -37.75 31.19
C ARG A 5 -50.80 -37.81 30.07
N LYS A 6 -51.12 -38.48 28.96
CA LYS A 6 -50.30 -38.50 27.73
C LYS A 6 -50.19 -37.10 27.09
N GLN A 7 -51.30 -36.38 27.05
CA GLN A 7 -51.35 -35.03 26.50
C GLN A 7 -50.52 -34.05 27.32
N LYS A 8 -50.57 -34.10 28.67
CA LYS A 8 -49.72 -33.28 29.54
C LYS A 8 -48.24 -33.62 29.37
N PHE A 9 -47.88 -34.89 29.23
CA PHE A 9 -46.51 -35.31 29.00
C PHE A 9 -46.00 -34.79 27.65
N PHE A 10 -46.82 -34.89 26.60
CA PHE A 10 -46.46 -34.37 25.30
C PHE A 10 -46.23 -32.87 25.30
N LEU A 11 -47.08 -32.09 25.96
CA LEU A 11 -46.90 -30.64 26.13
C LEU A 11 -45.65 -30.29 26.89
N LEU A 12 -45.29 -31.04 27.94
CA LEU A 12 -44.03 -30.82 28.68
C LEU A 12 -42.81 -31.07 27.83
N VAL A 13 -42.81 -32.13 27.03
CA VAL A 13 -41.72 -32.43 26.09
C VAL A 13 -41.59 -31.33 25.04
N LEU A 14 -42.69 -30.86 24.49
CA LEU A 14 -42.71 -29.80 23.48
C LEU A 14 -42.20 -28.47 24.08
N ALA A 15 -42.59 -28.15 25.32
CA ALA A 15 -42.09 -26.97 26.02
C ALA A 15 -40.59 -27.06 26.31
N ALA A 16 -40.11 -28.24 26.70
CA ALA A 16 -38.67 -28.46 26.93
C ALA A 16 -37.86 -28.32 25.63
N ILE A 17 -38.34 -28.83 24.48
CA ILE A 17 -37.72 -28.66 23.19
C ILE A 17 -37.70 -27.17 22.80
N ALA A 18 -38.80 -26.47 22.92
CA ALA A 18 -38.90 -25.03 22.64
C ALA A 18 -37.95 -24.20 23.49
N ALA A 19 -37.86 -24.50 24.80
CA ALA A 19 -36.92 -23.83 25.71
C ALA A 19 -35.46 -24.09 25.32
N SER A 20 -35.10 -25.34 24.94
CA SER A 20 -33.77 -25.70 24.50
C SER A 20 -33.38 -24.98 23.20
N LEU A 21 -34.30 -24.86 22.23
CA LEU A 21 -34.10 -24.12 21.01
C LEU A 21 -33.92 -22.61 21.25
N ALA A 22 -34.73 -22.04 22.14
CA ALA A 22 -34.62 -20.64 22.53
C ALA A 22 -33.30 -20.34 23.24
N ALA A 23 -32.87 -21.21 24.16
CA ALA A 23 -31.58 -21.09 24.86
C ALA A 23 -30.41 -21.22 23.88
N GLY A 24 -30.47 -22.18 22.94
CA GLY A 24 -29.46 -22.34 21.87
C GLY A 24 -29.37 -21.10 20.97
N TRP A 25 -30.52 -20.56 20.56
CA TRP A 25 -30.57 -19.32 19.77
C TRP A 25 -30.00 -18.13 20.54
N TYR A 26 -30.38 -17.95 21.80
CA TYR A 26 -29.83 -16.89 22.64
C TYR A 26 -28.31 -17.00 22.83
N TYR A 27 -27.84 -18.22 23.05
CA TYR A 27 -26.40 -18.49 23.15
C TYR A 27 -25.66 -18.09 21.87
N LEU A 28 -26.13 -18.55 20.70
CA LEU A 28 -25.52 -18.21 19.41
C LEU A 28 -25.54 -16.70 19.17
N TYR A 29 -26.66 -16.03 19.45
CA TYR A 29 -26.78 -14.59 19.33
C TYR A 29 -25.79 -13.85 20.25
N SER A 30 -25.71 -14.28 21.50
CA SER A 30 -24.79 -13.69 22.51
C SER A 30 -23.33 -13.87 22.13
N VAL A 31 -22.95 -15.05 21.64
CA VAL A 31 -21.58 -15.33 21.16
C VAL A 31 -21.26 -14.49 19.94
N GLN A 32 -22.15 -14.46 18.96
CA GLN A 32 -21.96 -13.66 17.73
C GLN A 32 -21.81 -12.19 18.08
N ASN A 33 -22.66 -11.63 18.94
CA ASN A 33 -22.59 -10.24 19.35
C ASN A 33 -21.31 -9.93 20.15
N SER A 34 -20.88 -10.84 21.02
CA SER A 34 -19.64 -10.69 21.78
C SER A 34 -18.42 -10.74 20.89
N LEU A 35 -18.39 -11.66 19.91
CA LEU A 35 -17.30 -11.74 18.93
C LEU A 35 -17.23 -10.48 18.06
N TRP A 36 -18.38 -10.01 17.57
CA TRP A 36 -18.46 -8.80 16.77
C TRP A 36 -17.99 -7.57 17.53
N ASN A 37 -18.44 -7.39 18.76
CA ASN A 37 -18.09 -6.25 19.61
C ASN A 37 -16.62 -6.22 20.04
N LYS A 38 -15.90 -7.35 19.96
CA LYS A 38 -14.45 -7.40 20.21
C LYS A 38 -13.66 -7.35 18.91
N ALA A 39 -14.03 -8.15 17.94
CA ALA A 39 -13.26 -8.29 16.71
C ALA A 39 -13.20 -7.01 15.88
N VAL A 40 -14.29 -6.26 15.78
CA VAL A 40 -14.33 -5.03 14.98
C VAL A 40 -13.43 -3.94 15.57
N PRO A 41 -13.50 -3.59 16.87
CA PRO A 41 -12.56 -2.66 17.48
C PRO A 41 -11.09 -3.09 17.32
N ASP A 42 -10.77 -4.36 17.54
CA ASP A 42 -9.41 -4.88 17.44
C ASP A 42 -8.87 -4.72 16.01
N ILE A 43 -9.68 -5.05 14.98
CA ILE A 43 -9.30 -4.86 13.57
C ILE A 43 -9.09 -3.37 13.27
N LEU A 44 -10.00 -2.50 13.71
CA LEU A 44 -9.90 -1.07 13.48
C LEU A 44 -8.64 -0.47 14.14
N GLU A 45 -8.32 -0.90 15.37
CA GLU A 45 -7.12 -0.46 16.07
C GLU A 45 -5.86 -0.89 15.34
N VAL A 46 -5.71 -2.17 14.98
CA VAL A 46 -4.55 -2.68 14.25
C VAL A 46 -4.43 -2.02 12.87
N THR A 47 -5.56 -1.80 12.19
CA THR A 47 -5.57 -1.10 10.89
C THR A 47 -5.14 0.35 11.04
N ALA A 48 -5.59 1.04 12.10
CA ALA A 48 -5.18 2.42 12.37
C ALA A 48 -3.68 2.51 12.69
N GLN A 49 -3.13 1.58 13.47
CA GLN A 49 -1.69 1.49 13.74
C GLN A 49 -0.88 1.21 12.47
N GLY A 50 -1.33 0.27 11.63
CA GLY A 50 -0.70 -0.05 10.35
C GLY A 50 -0.72 1.15 9.39
N ARG A 51 -1.83 1.87 9.31
CA ARG A 51 -1.93 3.11 8.55
C ARG A 51 -0.95 4.16 9.04
N HIS A 52 -0.91 4.42 10.36
CA HIS A 52 0.01 5.39 10.94
C HIS A 52 1.49 5.04 10.65
N ALA A 53 1.85 3.77 10.75
CA ALA A 53 3.20 3.30 10.44
C ALA A 53 3.54 3.53 8.95
N LEU A 54 2.60 3.27 8.04
CA LEU A 54 2.76 3.51 6.61
C LEU A 54 2.86 5.01 6.30
N ASP A 55 1.98 5.84 6.88
CA ASP A 55 2.00 7.30 6.70
C ASP A 55 3.36 7.87 7.15
N THR A 56 3.84 7.48 8.34
CA THR A 56 5.15 7.89 8.86
C THR A 56 6.30 7.44 7.95
N TYR A 57 6.20 6.23 7.41
CA TYR A 57 7.20 5.72 6.47
C TYR A 57 7.25 6.54 5.18
N VAL A 58 6.09 6.84 4.60
CA VAL A 58 5.98 7.67 3.38
C VAL A 58 6.48 9.08 3.63
N GLU A 59 6.10 9.70 4.75
CA GLU A 59 6.58 11.04 5.13
C GLU A 59 8.10 11.09 5.22
N LYS A 60 8.71 10.11 5.91
CA LYS A 60 10.16 10.02 6.03
C LYS A 60 10.85 9.81 4.67
N ASP A 61 10.25 9.02 3.80
CA ASP A 61 10.77 8.82 2.45
C ASP A 61 10.67 10.09 1.60
N GLN A 62 9.61 10.87 1.75
CA GLN A 62 9.47 12.18 1.10
C GLN A 62 10.46 13.21 1.64
N GLU A 63 10.73 13.24 2.96
CA GLU A 63 11.77 14.10 3.55
C GLU A 63 13.16 13.75 3.00
N ASN A 64 13.47 12.46 2.89
CA ASN A 64 14.74 12.02 2.30
C ASN A 64 14.86 12.44 0.82
N LEU A 65 13.78 12.31 0.06
CA LEU A 65 13.75 12.74 -1.34
C LEU A 65 13.90 14.26 -1.45
N GLN A 66 13.24 15.03 -0.59
CA GLN A 66 13.39 16.50 -0.51
C GLN A 66 14.84 16.91 -0.25
N PHE A 67 15.54 16.21 0.63
CA PHE A 67 16.96 16.48 0.90
C PHE A 67 17.82 16.30 -0.37
N ILE A 68 17.56 15.24 -1.15
CA ILE A 68 18.26 14.99 -2.41
C ILE A 68 17.92 16.05 -3.45
N VAL A 69 16.63 16.38 -3.58
CA VAL A 69 16.13 17.42 -4.49
C VAL A 69 16.81 18.75 -4.19
N SER A 70 16.90 19.16 -2.92
CA SER A 70 17.61 20.41 -2.52
C SER A 70 19.09 20.45 -2.92
N GLY A 71 19.66 19.29 -3.16
CA GLY A 71 20.99 19.17 -3.75
C GLY A 71 20.95 19.28 -5.27
N LEU A 72 20.01 18.60 -5.94
CA LEU A 72 19.86 18.62 -7.40
C LEU A 72 19.49 20.02 -7.93
N GLU A 73 18.73 20.80 -7.18
CA GLU A 73 18.40 22.21 -7.51
C GLU A 73 19.64 23.13 -7.68
N LYS A 74 20.79 22.68 -7.20
CA LYS A 74 22.06 23.42 -7.31
C LYS A 74 22.93 22.96 -8.47
N GLU A 75 22.56 21.85 -9.09
CA GLU A 75 23.30 21.27 -10.22
C GLU A 75 22.76 21.79 -11.55
N SER A 76 23.62 21.83 -12.56
CA SER A 76 23.19 22.02 -13.95
C SER A 76 22.73 20.69 -14.53
N PRO A 77 21.67 20.65 -15.38
CA PRO A 77 21.28 19.44 -16.08
C PRO A 77 22.38 18.90 -17.01
N GLU A 78 23.31 19.76 -17.44
CA GLU A 78 24.47 19.38 -18.24
C GLU A 78 25.54 18.64 -17.43
N ASP A 79 25.59 18.82 -16.10
CA ASP A 79 26.55 18.14 -15.21
C ASP A 79 25.99 16.77 -14.74
N GLY A 80 25.87 15.86 -15.68
CA GLY A 80 25.40 14.50 -15.39
C GLY A 80 26.26 13.76 -14.36
N ALA A 81 27.57 14.09 -14.27
CA ALA A 81 28.47 13.47 -13.31
C ALA A 81 28.13 13.89 -11.86
N ALA A 82 27.89 15.19 -11.62
CA ALA A 82 27.48 15.68 -10.32
C ALA A 82 26.10 15.13 -9.89
N ILE A 83 25.15 15.06 -10.83
CA ILE A 83 23.84 14.44 -10.60
C ILE A 83 24.01 12.98 -10.15
N LEU A 84 24.79 12.18 -10.88
CA LEU A 84 25.02 10.76 -10.58
C LEU A 84 25.73 10.56 -9.25
N GLU A 85 26.72 11.39 -8.93
CA GLU A 85 27.41 11.35 -7.64
C GLU A 85 26.43 11.56 -6.46
N ARG A 86 25.53 12.53 -6.59
CA ARG A 86 24.47 12.76 -5.57
C ARG A 86 23.55 11.57 -5.42
N LEU A 87 23.09 11.03 -6.52
CA LEU A 87 22.19 9.88 -6.49
C LEU A 87 22.88 8.65 -5.89
N ARG A 88 24.17 8.42 -6.22
CA ARG A 88 24.98 7.33 -5.64
C ARG A 88 25.19 7.50 -4.15
N ALA A 89 25.50 8.72 -3.71
CA ALA A 89 25.69 9.03 -2.29
C ALA A 89 24.39 8.82 -1.46
N ALA A 90 23.23 9.01 -2.09
CA ALA A 90 21.93 8.85 -1.44
C ALA A 90 21.40 7.41 -1.50
N SER A 91 21.78 6.64 -2.53
CA SER A 91 21.27 5.29 -2.75
C SER A 91 21.86 4.31 -1.75
N GLY A 92 20.97 3.57 -1.09
CA GLY A 92 21.32 2.44 -0.24
C GLY A 92 21.10 1.11 -0.99
N THR A 93 21.09 0.01 -0.24
CA THR A 93 20.84 -1.34 -0.77
C THR A 93 19.39 -1.54 -1.23
N ASP A 94 18.44 -0.84 -0.57
CA ASP A 94 17.00 -1.16 -0.67
C ASP A 94 16.21 -0.10 -1.44
N ALA A 95 16.84 1.01 -1.86
CA ALA A 95 16.17 2.09 -2.57
C ALA A 95 16.99 2.60 -3.74
N LEU A 96 16.32 2.80 -4.85
CA LEU A 96 16.91 3.38 -6.06
C LEU A 96 16.35 4.79 -6.26
N TYR A 97 17.26 5.76 -6.42
CA TYR A 97 16.92 7.13 -6.81
C TYR A 97 17.09 7.31 -8.31
N VAL A 98 16.14 8.02 -8.89
CA VAL A 98 16.15 8.40 -10.32
C VAL A 98 15.94 9.91 -10.38
N CYS A 99 16.76 10.58 -11.18
CA CYS A 99 16.58 11.98 -11.54
C CYS A 99 16.28 12.06 -13.04
N VAL A 100 15.29 12.84 -13.42
CA VAL A 100 14.88 13.04 -14.81
C VAL A 100 14.99 14.51 -15.15
N ASP A 101 15.73 14.80 -16.21
CA ASP A 101 15.69 16.06 -16.93
C ASP A 101 14.57 15.96 -17.98
N LEU A 102 13.49 16.70 -17.75
CA LEU A 102 12.30 16.63 -18.59
C LEU A 102 12.48 17.32 -19.93
N GLU A 103 13.33 18.36 -19.99
CA GLU A 103 13.56 19.12 -21.22
C GLU A 103 14.43 18.31 -22.21
N ASN A 104 15.55 17.76 -21.72
CA ASN A 104 16.46 16.96 -22.55
C ASN A 104 16.08 15.49 -22.64
N ARG A 105 15.02 15.07 -21.92
CA ARG A 105 14.54 13.68 -21.84
C ARG A 105 15.63 12.70 -21.43
N LEU A 106 16.42 13.08 -20.45
CA LEU A 106 17.49 12.25 -19.89
C LEU A 106 17.10 11.78 -18.50
N ALA A 107 17.39 10.53 -18.19
CA ALA A 107 17.27 10.01 -16.84
C ALA A 107 18.63 9.57 -16.31
N TYR A 108 18.85 9.87 -15.05
CA TYR A 108 20.05 9.55 -14.29
C TYR A 108 19.68 8.58 -13.17
N THR A 109 20.42 7.50 -13.05
CA THR A 109 20.27 6.53 -11.97
C THR A 109 21.65 5.97 -11.59
N PRO A 110 21.89 5.63 -10.31
CA PRO A 110 23.19 5.11 -9.86
C PRO A 110 23.70 3.87 -10.58
N GLN A 111 22.81 3.15 -11.26
CA GLN A 111 23.13 1.92 -12.01
C GLN A 111 23.88 2.16 -13.32
N PHE A 112 23.90 3.39 -13.81
CA PHE A 112 24.60 3.78 -15.03
C PHE A 112 25.70 4.81 -14.73
N ASP A 113 26.67 4.87 -15.63
CA ASP A 113 27.77 5.84 -15.52
C ASP A 113 27.45 7.16 -16.22
N GLU A 114 26.39 7.21 -17.01
CA GLU A 114 25.89 8.40 -17.71
C GLU A 114 24.37 8.44 -17.74
N GLY A 115 23.81 9.60 -18.07
CA GLY A 115 22.38 9.76 -18.32
C GLY A 115 21.95 8.97 -19.56
N TYR A 116 20.78 8.35 -19.49
CA TYR A 116 20.23 7.61 -20.63
C TYR A 116 18.97 8.30 -21.16
N PRO A 117 18.75 8.25 -22.49
CA PRO A 117 17.62 8.91 -23.12
C PRO A 117 16.30 8.19 -22.78
N LEU A 118 15.29 8.98 -22.46
CA LEU A 118 13.91 8.50 -22.26
C LEU A 118 13.14 8.52 -23.58
N GLN A 119 12.31 7.51 -23.78
CA GLN A 119 11.32 7.52 -24.84
C GLN A 119 10.18 8.49 -24.49
N GLU A 120 9.47 8.99 -25.50
CA GLU A 120 8.34 9.92 -25.30
C GLU A 120 7.26 9.37 -24.37
N ALA A 121 6.92 8.09 -24.51
CA ALA A 121 5.96 7.42 -23.64
C ALA A 121 6.40 7.39 -22.16
N GLN A 122 7.70 7.28 -21.89
CA GLN A 122 8.26 7.31 -20.55
C GLN A 122 8.24 8.73 -19.98
N THR A 123 8.55 9.75 -20.78
CA THR A 123 8.47 11.16 -20.36
C THR A 123 7.03 11.56 -20.04
N ALA A 124 6.07 11.16 -20.87
CA ALA A 124 4.65 11.46 -20.67
C ALA A 124 4.12 10.97 -19.31
N VAL A 125 4.65 9.88 -18.78
CA VAL A 125 4.26 9.39 -17.43
C VAL A 125 4.61 10.40 -16.34
N PHE A 126 5.80 11.05 -16.44
CA PHE A 126 6.21 12.05 -15.45
C PHE A 126 5.40 13.34 -15.57
N GLU A 127 5.00 13.71 -16.78
CA GLU A 127 4.17 14.89 -17.05
C GLU A 127 2.74 14.75 -16.50
N GLN A 128 2.20 13.51 -16.50
CA GLN A 128 0.84 13.22 -16.03
C GLN A 128 0.71 13.14 -14.50
N LEU A 129 1.82 13.07 -13.76
CA LEU A 129 1.77 13.03 -12.30
C LEU A 129 1.26 14.37 -11.74
N GLU A 130 0.28 14.28 -10.87
CA GLU A 130 -0.39 15.46 -10.29
C GLU A 130 0.40 16.03 -9.10
N GLY A 131 0.54 17.37 -9.06
CA GLY A 131 1.15 18.09 -7.95
C GLY A 131 2.68 18.08 -7.95
N GLU A 132 3.25 18.75 -6.95
CA GLU A 132 4.70 18.92 -6.79
C GLU A 132 5.36 17.66 -6.24
N ARG A 133 4.66 16.88 -5.44
CA ARG A 133 5.14 15.64 -4.82
C ARG A 133 4.00 14.66 -4.57
N GLY A 134 4.31 13.38 -4.50
CA GLY A 134 3.33 12.35 -4.24
C GLY A 134 3.90 10.94 -4.32
N ILE A 135 2.99 9.97 -4.37
CA ILE A 135 3.29 8.57 -4.59
C ILE A 135 2.82 8.21 -6.00
N ARG A 136 3.70 7.66 -6.80
CA ARG A 136 3.36 7.08 -8.09
C ARG A 136 2.69 5.73 -7.86
N GLU A 137 1.62 5.44 -8.58
CA GLU A 137 0.99 4.11 -8.57
C GLU A 137 2.01 3.01 -8.92
N PRO A 138 1.79 1.77 -8.43
CA PRO A 138 2.68 0.66 -8.73
C PRO A 138 2.88 0.47 -10.24
N PHE A 139 4.12 0.30 -10.64
CA PHE A 139 4.53 0.11 -12.04
C PHE A 139 5.62 -0.95 -12.15
N ILE A 140 5.79 -1.50 -13.34
CA ILE A 140 6.93 -2.37 -13.63
C ILE A 140 8.13 -1.49 -13.95
N ASN A 141 9.20 -1.66 -13.20
CA ASN A 141 10.46 -0.98 -13.48
C ASN A 141 11.10 -1.60 -14.73
N ASP A 142 11.33 -0.79 -15.76
CA ASP A 142 11.81 -1.23 -17.07
C ASP A 142 13.19 -1.92 -17.02
N TYR A 143 14.00 -1.62 -16.00
CA TYR A 143 15.33 -2.21 -15.82
C TYR A 143 15.32 -3.55 -15.12
N SER A 144 14.57 -3.62 -14.00
CA SER A 144 14.56 -4.81 -13.16
C SER A 144 13.46 -5.79 -13.52
N GLY A 145 12.45 -5.36 -14.28
CA GLY A 145 11.23 -6.13 -14.51
C GLY A 145 10.37 -6.36 -13.25
N VAL A 146 10.69 -5.66 -12.15
CA VAL A 146 10.06 -5.85 -10.84
C VAL A 146 8.97 -4.80 -10.64
N TRP A 147 7.85 -5.23 -10.08
CA TRP A 147 6.82 -4.31 -9.59
C TRP A 147 7.38 -3.41 -8.50
N THR A 148 7.22 -2.11 -8.71
CA THR A 148 7.85 -1.05 -7.93
C THR A 148 6.82 0.01 -7.57
N ILE A 149 6.98 0.63 -6.41
CA ILE A 149 6.27 1.82 -6.00
C ILE A 149 7.30 2.94 -5.79
N GLY A 150 6.93 4.19 -5.98
CA GLY A 150 7.87 5.29 -5.82
C GLY A 150 7.26 6.55 -5.28
N ASN A 151 7.99 7.22 -4.40
CA ASN A 151 7.76 8.60 -4.03
C ASN A 151 8.42 9.51 -5.06
N TYR A 152 7.76 10.59 -5.43
CA TYR A 152 8.27 11.54 -6.40
C TYR A 152 8.21 12.98 -5.91
N GLN A 153 9.05 13.82 -6.51
CA GLN A 153 9.07 15.25 -6.34
C GLN A 153 9.53 15.94 -7.62
N ARG A 154 8.80 16.99 -8.02
CA ARG A 154 9.22 17.91 -9.06
C ARG A 154 10.17 18.95 -8.51
N PHE A 155 11.08 19.43 -9.33
CA PHE A 155 12.02 20.50 -8.98
C PHE A 155 12.47 21.23 -10.24
N ALA A 156 13.26 22.28 -10.08
CA ALA A 156 13.97 22.93 -11.17
C ALA A 156 15.47 22.86 -10.90
N PHE A 157 16.26 22.56 -11.92
CA PHE A 157 17.72 22.67 -11.88
C PHE A 157 18.18 24.11 -11.70
N ALA A 158 19.47 24.33 -11.47
CA ALA A 158 20.04 25.66 -11.22
C ALA A 158 19.79 26.68 -12.34
N ASP A 159 19.62 26.22 -13.56
CA ASP A 159 19.30 27.02 -14.74
C ASP A 159 17.79 27.22 -14.99
N GLY A 160 16.93 26.61 -14.16
CA GLY A 160 15.48 26.64 -14.29
C GLY A 160 14.89 25.50 -15.12
N THR A 161 15.71 24.60 -15.67
CA THR A 161 15.24 23.42 -16.40
C THR A 161 14.38 22.53 -15.49
N PRO A 162 13.17 22.10 -15.94
CA PRO A 162 12.30 21.28 -15.12
C PRO A 162 12.87 19.88 -14.92
N GLY A 163 12.93 19.47 -13.67
CA GLY A 163 13.41 18.17 -13.22
C GLY A 163 12.38 17.38 -12.45
N TYR A 164 12.63 16.10 -12.32
CA TYR A 164 11.82 15.16 -11.58
C TYR A 164 12.73 14.18 -10.83
N ALA A 165 12.52 14.05 -9.55
CA ALA A 165 13.24 13.08 -8.74
C ALA A 165 12.27 12.03 -8.22
N GLN A 166 12.70 10.77 -8.19
CA GLN A 166 11.92 9.66 -7.69
C GLN A 166 12.79 8.73 -6.85
N LYS A 167 12.26 8.31 -5.71
CA LYS A 167 12.77 7.19 -4.93
C LYS A 167 11.88 5.98 -5.19
N THR A 168 12.45 4.89 -5.68
CA THR A 168 11.71 3.67 -6.02
C THR A 168 12.11 2.51 -5.12
N GLN A 169 11.14 1.65 -4.82
CA GLN A 169 11.33 0.45 -3.99
C GLN A 169 10.52 -0.71 -4.56
N PRO A 170 11.02 -1.95 -4.46
CA PRO A 170 10.26 -3.13 -4.83
C PRO A 170 8.94 -3.21 -4.04
N LEU A 171 7.83 -3.38 -4.75
CA LEU A 171 6.50 -3.47 -4.13
C LEU A 171 6.41 -4.63 -3.13
N LYS A 172 7.12 -5.72 -3.41
CA LYS A 172 7.20 -6.89 -2.53
C LYS A 172 7.75 -6.54 -1.15
N GLU A 173 8.82 -5.74 -1.06
CA GLU A 173 9.44 -5.34 0.21
C GLU A 173 8.49 -4.48 1.05
N ILE A 174 7.77 -3.58 0.39
CA ILE A 174 6.75 -2.76 1.05
C ILE A 174 5.59 -3.64 1.53
N ALA A 175 5.14 -4.60 0.70
CA ALA A 175 4.10 -5.55 1.08
C ALA A 175 4.53 -6.42 2.28
N GLU A 176 5.76 -6.90 2.33
CA GLU A 176 6.31 -7.66 3.47
C GLU A 176 6.34 -6.83 4.76
N ARG A 177 6.71 -5.56 4.64
CA ARG A 177 6.83 -4.65 5.79
C ARG A 177 5.48 -4.21 6.37
N PHE A 178 4.48 -3.97 5.52
CA PHE A 178 3.18 -3.40 5.90
C PHE A 178 2.01 -4.37 5.76
N SER A 179 2.27 -5.65 5.50
CA SER A 179 1.22 -6.67 5.48
C SER A 179 0.75 -6.94 6.91
N LEU A 180 -0.53 -6.67 7.15
CA LEU A 180 -1.18 -6.99 8.41
C LEU A 180 -1.90 -8.32 8.27
N THR A 181 -1.67 -9.21 9.23
CA THR A 181 -2.39 -10.47 9.36
C THR A 181 -3.28 -10.43 10.60
N PHE A 182 -4.45 -11.07 10.51
CA PHE A 182 -5.45 -11.10 11.58
C PHE A 182 -5.87 -12.54 11.83
N TYR A 183 -6.28 -12.84 13.05
CA TYR A 183 -6.89 -14.13 13.44
C TYR A 183 -6.09 -15.36 13.02
N GLY A 184 -4.81 -15.42 13.41
CA GLY A 184 -3.98 -16.60 13.13
C GLY A 184 -3.78 -16.83 11.62
N ASP A 185 -3.43 -15.78 10.89
CA ASP A 185 -3.17 -15.78 9.45
C ASP A 185 -4.38 -16.12 8.56
N THR A 186 -5.60 -15.97 9.04
CA THR A 186 -6.81 -16.15 8.20
C THR A 186 -7.28 -14.86 7.54
N GLY A 187 -6.96 -13.71 8.13
CA GLY A 187 -7.25 -12.37 7.61
C GLY A 187 -6.02 -11.72 7.00
N PHE A 188 -6.24 -10.77 6.09
CA PHE A 188 -5.20 -10.01 5.40
C PHE A 188 -5.67 -8.58 5.13
N SER A 189 -4.71 -7.70 4.83
CA SER A 189 -4.97 -6.29 4.56
C SER A 189 -4.58 -5.89 3.14
N TYR A 190 -5.15 -4.79 2.67
CA TYR A 190 -4.72 -4.07 1.47
C TYR A 190 -4.40 -2.63 1.82
N VAL A 191 -3.48 -2.02 1.06
CA VAL A 191 -3.33 -0.58 1.01
C VAL A 191 -4.03 -0.08 -0.24
N VAL A 192 -4.94 0.86 -0.08
CA VAL A 192 -5.72 1.44 -1.17
C VAL A 192 -5.54 2.95 -1.22
N ASN A 193 -5.65 3.55 -2.40
CA ASN A 193 -5.69 5.00 -2.55
C ASN A 193 -7.10 5.54 -2.27
N GLN A 194 -7.28 6.86 -2.36
CA GLN A 194 -8.57 7.50 -2.12
C GLN A 194 -9.66 7.10 -3.12
N GLN A 195 -9.28 6.64 -4.31
CA GLN A 195 -10.17 6.14 -5.35
C GLN A 195 -10.52 4.65 -5.19
N GLY A 196 -9.99 4.00 -4.14
CA GLY A 196 -10.23 2.58 -3.86
C GLY A 196 -9.33 1.63 -4.66
N ASN A 197 -8.38 2.13 -5.46
CA ASN A 197 -7.43 1.29 -6.18
C ASN A 197 -6.48 0.61 -5.20
N ILE A 198 -6.23 -0.68 -5.42
CA ILE A 198 -5.32 -1.45 -4.57
C ILE A 198 -3.88 -1.15 -4.95
N MET A 199 -3.20 -0.43 -4.08
CA MET A 199 -1.80 -0.05 -4.24
C MET A 199 -0.86 -1.18 -3.79
N ILE A 200 -1.17 -1.81 -2.65
CA ILE A 200 -0.36 -2.89 -2.09
C ILE A 200 -1.28 -4.03 -1.66
N ARG A 201 -0.99 -5.23 -2.16
CA ARG A 201 -1.66 -6.47 -1.75
C ARG A 201 -0.85 -7.16 -0.68
N SER A 202 -1.52 -7.76 0.28
CA SER A 202 -0.89 -8.69 1.21
C SER A 202 -0.29 -9.88 0.44
N LEU A 203 0.84 -10.38 0.92
CA LEU A 203 1.45 -11.60 0.40
C LEU A 203 0.74 -12.89 0.87
N HIS A 204 -0.31 -12.73 1.67
CA HIS A 204 -1.11 -13.87 2.13
C HIS A 204 -1.76 -14.60 0.94
N PRO A 205 -1.74 -15.95 0.88
CA PRO A 205 -2.28 -16.71 -0.25
C PRO A 205 -3.74 -16.39 -0.59
N ASN A 206 -4.55 -16.08 0.42
CA ASN A 206 -5.97 -15.72 0.23
C ASN A 206 -6.17 -14.30 -0.30
N SER A 207 -5.12 -13.46 -0.34
CA SER A 207 -5.19 -12.11 -0.91
C SER A 207 -5.17 -12.09 -2.44
N ASN A 208 -4.95 -13.23 -3.06
CA ASN A 208 -4.79 -13.38 -4.52
C ASN A 208 -6.15 -13.32 -5.23
N ARG A 209 -6.87 -12.21 -5.07
CA ARG A 209 -8.14 -11.95 -5.75
C ARG A 209 -7.91 -11.07 -6.98
N THR A 210 -8.77 -11.23 -7.98
CA THR A 210 -8.63 -10.58 -9.29
C THR A 210 -9.07 -9.13 -9.35
N PHE A 211 -9.83 -8.63 -8.36
CA PHE A 211 -10.29 -7.25 -8.36
C PHE A 211 -9.14 -6.26 -8.17
N GLN A 212 -9.18 -5.16 -8.88
CA GLN A 212 -8.18 -4.09 -8.84
C GLN A 212 -8.62 -2.92 -7.98
N ASN A 213 -9.91 -2.75 -7.79
CA ASN A 213 -10.50 -1.69 -7.00
C ASN A 213 -11.41 -2.28 -5.91
N LEU A 214 -11.36 -1.67 -4.71
CA LEU A 214 -12.14 -2.13 -3.56
C LEU A 214 -13.65 -1.99 -3.76
N PHE A 215 -14.08 -1.05 -4.62
CA PHE A 215 -15.49 -0.83 -4.92
C PHE A 215 -16.08 -1.78 -5.97
N ASP A 216 -15.25 -2.67 -6.55
CA ASP A 216 -15.68 -3.70 -7.51
C ASP A 216 -16.08 -5.03 -6.82
N ILE A 217 -16.23 -5.02 -5.48
CA ILE A 217 -16.54 -6.20 -4.65
C ILE A 217 -18.06 -6.38 -4.51
#